data_54ec3b22768f81ad1ea67e3528c6e044
#
_entry.id   54ec3b22768f81ad1ea67e3528c6e044
#
_cell.length_a   1.000
_cell.length_b   1.000
_cell.length_c   1.000
_cell.angle_alpha   90.00
_cell.angle_beta   90.00
_cell.angle_gamma   90.00
#
_symmetry.space_group_name_H-M   'P 1'
#
loop_
_entity.id
_entity.type
_entity.pdbx_description
1 polymer ?
#
loop_
_entity_poly.entity_id
_entity_poly.type
_entity_poly.pdbx_seq_one_letter_code
_entity_poly.pdbx_strand_id
1 'polypeptide(L)'
;MATSKLWRQIAEEVAKEYSDVTLEHQLVDSAAMVMITNPACFDVVVTENLFGDILSDESSVLPGTLGVMPSASHSESGPSLYEPIHGSAPDIAGKGIANPISMILSVAMMLRDSFGETAGAEMIEHAVNKTLTQGILTRDLGGLANTKQMTAAIIANL
;
A
#
# COMPACT_ATOMS: atom_id res chain seq x y z
N MET A 1 -22.13 -7.81 -15.58
CA MET A 1 -21.87 -7.30 -16.94
C MET A 1 -21.13 -8.36 -17.76
N ALA A 2 -21.11 -8.28 -19.09
CA ALA A 2 -20.44 -9.28 -19.94
C ALA A 2 -18.93 -9.33 -19.68
N THR A 3 -18.29 -8.19 -19.50
CA THR A 3 -16.87 -8.07 -19.16
C THR A 3 -16.52 -8.77 -17.85
N SER A 4 -17.30 -8.60 -16.78
CA SER A 4 -17.07 -9.27 -15.51
C SER A 4 -17.28 -10.79 -15.58
N LYS A 5 -18.15 -11.25 -16.50
CA LYS A 5 -18.33 -12.69 -16.75
C LYS A 5 -17.09 -13.27 -17.43
N LEU A 6 -16.56 -12.58 -18.44
CA LEU A 6 -15.35 -12.99 -19.14
C LEU A 6 -14.14 -12.98 -18.19
N TRP A 7 -14.00 -11.93 -17.37
CA TRP A 7 -12.95 -11.83 -16.37
C TRP A 7 -12.90 -13.06 -15.46
N ARG A 8 -14.04 -13.42 -14.85
CA ARG A 8 -14.12 -14.61 -13.98
C ARG A 8 -13.80 -15.91 -14.72
N GLN A 9 -14.30 -16.06 -15.94
CA GLN A 9 -14.02 -17.24 -16.75
C GLN A 9 -12.51 -17.39 -17.02
N ILE A 10 -11.81 -16.32 -17.38
CA ILE A 10 -10.36 -16.34 -17.60
C ILE A 10 -9.62 -16.61 -16.29
N ALA A 11 -10.01 -15.97 -15.17
CA ALA A 11 -9.41 -16.26 -13.87
C ALA A 11 -9.54 -17.73 -13.46
N GLU A 12 -10.72 -18.35 -13.70
CA GLU A 12 -10.95 -19.80 -13.46
C GLU A 12 -10.10 -20.69 -14.37
N GLU A 13 -9.84 -20.26 -15.62
CA GLU A 13 -8.97 -20.98 -16.55
C GLU A 13 -7.51 -20.95 -16.09
N VAL A 14 -7.00 -19.76 -15.72
CA VAL A 14 -5.63 -19.57 -15.22
C VAL A 14 -5.42 -20.28 -13.89
N ALA A 15 -6.38 -20.25 -12.97
CA ALA A 15 -6.25 -20.90 -11.67
C ALA A 15 -5.99 -22.42 -11.76
N LYS A 16 -6.33 -23.06 -12.86
CA LYS A 16 -6.04 -24.50 -13.06
C LYS A 16 -4.55 -24.80 -13.17
N GLU A 17 -3.74 -23.79 -13.52
CA GLU A 17 -2.29 -23.90 -13.63
C GLU A 17 -1.60 -23.71 -12.27
N TYR A 18 -2.32 -23.23 -11.24
CA TYR A 18 -1.82 -22.89 -9.91
C TYR A 18 -2.59 -23.67 -8.83
N SER A 19 -2.33 -24.96 -8.73
CA SER A 19 -3.07 -25.87 -7.84
C SER A 19 -2.85 -25.62 -6.34
N ASP A 20 -1.85 -24.84 -6.00
CA ASP A 20 -1.50 -24.40 -4.64
C ASP A 20 -2.16 -23.08 -4.23
N VAL A 21 -2.88 -22.43 -5.17
CA VAL A 21 -3.61 -21.18 -4.94
C VAL A 21 -5.12 -21.45 -4.92
N THR A 22 -5.80 -21.00 -3.88
CA THR A 22 -7.26 -21.04 -3.80
C THR A 22 -7.85 -19.78 -4.42
N LEU A 23 -8.56 -19.91 -5.53
CA LEU A 23 -9.28 -18.80 -6.16
C LEU A 23 -10.69 -18.69 -5.61
N GLU A 24 -11.02 -17.52 -5.10
CA GLU A 24 -12.38 -17.15 -4.69
C GLU A 24 -12.87 -15.93 -5.48
N HIS A 25 -14.16 -15.90 -5.80
CA HIS A 25 -14.80 -14.74 -6.43
C HIS A 25 -15.57 -13.93 -5.40
N GLN A 26 -15.23 -12.65 -5.29
CA GLN A 26 -15.91 -11.73 -4.40
C GLN A 26 -16.60 -10.61 -5.22
N LEU A 27 -17.85 -10.29 -4.89
CA LEU A 27 -18.50 -9.09 -5.44
C LEU A 27 -17.95 -7.84 -4.74
N VAL A 28 -17.77 -6.76 -5.48
CA VAL A 28 -17.10 -5.55 -4.98
C VAL A 28 -17.79 -4.94 -3.76
N ASP A 29 -19.11 -4.91 -3.73
CA ASP A 29 -19.89 -4.43 -2.58
C ASP A 29 -19.67 -5.27 -1.32
N SER A 30 -19.62 -6.59 -1.50
CA SER A 30 -19.28 -7.52 -0.43
C SER A 30 -17.79 -7.45 -0.04
N ALA A 31 -16.89 -7.27 -1.02
CA ALA A 31 -15.46 -7.12 -0.77
C ALA A 31 -15.17 -5.87 0.08
N ALA A 32 -15.79 -4.73 -0.22
CA ALA A 32 -15.68 -3.51 0.56
C ALA A 32 -16.05 -3.74 2.03
N MET A 33 -17.15 -4.41 2.28
CA MET A 33 -17.61 -4.72 3.64
C MET A 33 -16.66 -5.69 4.37
N VAL A 34 -16.21 -6.75 3.68
CA VAL A 34 -15.35 -7.78 4.28
C VAL A 34 -13.94 -7.23 4.51
N MET A 35 -13.43 -6.35 3.65
CA MET A 35 -12.13 -5.71 3.82
C MET A 35 -12.03 -4.91 5.13
N ILE A 36 -13.13 -4.32 5.58
CA ILE A 36 -13.16 -3.61 6.87
C ILE A 36 -13.41 -4.56 8.04
N THR A 37 -14.30 -5.55 7.86
CA THR A 37 -14.75 -6.40 8.99
C THR A 37 -13.86 -7.61 9.24
N ASN A 38 -13.22 -8.14 8.21
CA ASN A 38 -12.34 -9.30 8.29
C ASN A 38 -11.22 -9.26 7.24
N PRO A 39 -10.33 -8.23 7.27
CA PRO A 39 -9.28 -8.07 6.26
C PRO A 39 -8.31 -9.26 6.16
N ALA A 40 -8.13 -9.99 7.26
CA ALA A 40 -7.22 -11.13 7.33
C ALA A 40 -7.65 -12.34 6.47
N CYS A 41 -8.85 -12.33 5.88
CA CYS A 41 -9.26 -13.39 4.95
C CYS A 41 -8.69 -13.20 3.53
N PHE A 42 -8.12 -12.04 3.22
CA PHE A 42 -7.51 -11.75 1.93
C PHE A 42 -6.00 -11.88 2.00
N ASP A 43 -5.42 -12.79 1.22
CA ASP A 43 -3.96 -12.83 1.00
C ASP A 43 -3.58 -11.89 -0.15
N VAL A 44 -4.25 -12.05 -1.30
CA VAL A 44 -4.07 -11.23 -2.50
C VAL A 44 -5.42 -10.97 -3.13
N VAL A 45 -5.66 -9.73 -3.52
CA VAL A 45 -6.87 -9.31 -4.24
C VAL A 45 -6.50 -8.84 -5.64
N VAL A 46 -7.09 -9.48 -6.65
CA VAL A 46 -6.97 -9.09 -8.06
C VAL A 46 -8.26 -8.44 -8.52
N THR A 47 -8.19 -7.24 -9.03
CA THR A 47 -9.35 -6.47 -9.49
C THR A 47 -8.98 -5.57 -10.69
N GLU A 48 -9.98 -5.08 -11.39
CA GLU A 48 -9.76 -4.04 -12.39
C GLU A 48 -9.54 -2.67 -11.72
N ASN A 49 -9.04 -1.69 -12.49
CA ASN A 49 -8.54 -0.43 -11.97
C ASN A 49 -9.56 0.34 -11.12
N LEU A 50 -10.79 0.51 -11.62
CA LEU A 50 -11.79 1.35 -10.93
C LEU A 50 -12.14 0.82 -9.54
N PHE A 51 -12.38 -0.49 -9.42
CA PHE A 51 -12.68 -1.09 -8.14
C PHE A 51 -11.42 -1.22 -7.27
N GLY A 52 -10.27 -1.43 -7.90
CA GLY A 52 -8.98 -1.43 -7.22
C GLY A 52 -8.69 -0.13 -6.51
N ASP A 53 -8.87 1.00 -7.19
CA ASP A 53 -8.68 2.34 -6.62
C ASP A 53 -9.63 2.60 -5.44
N ILE A 54 -10.90 2.20 -5.57
CA ILE A 54 -11.89 2.37 -4.49
C ILE A 54 -11.54 1.49 -3.28
N LEU A 55 -11.23 0.21 -3.51
CA LEU A 55 -10.94 -0.72 -2.42
C LEU A 55 -9.60 -0.42 -1.75
N SER A 56 -8.58 0.04 -2.48
CA SER A 56 -7.31 0.44 -1.90
C SER A 56 -7.44 1.69 -1.02
N ASP A 57 -8.22 2.68 -1.46
CA ASP A 57 -8.51 3.85 -0.64
C ASP A 57 -9.31 3.46 0.62
N GLU A 58 -10.31 2.60 0.49
CA GLU A 58 -11.06 2.08 1.63
C GLU A 58 -10.17 1.29 2.60
N SER A 59 -9.25 0.49 2.10
CA SER A 59 -8.31 -0.28 2.93
C SER A 59 -7.38 0.60 3.77
N SER A 60 -7.21 1.87 3.39
CA SER A 60 -6.42 2.84 4.16
C SER A 60 -6.98 3.13 5.55
N VAL A 61 -8.25 2.80 5.78
CA VAL A 61 -8.88 2.89 7.10
C VAL A 61 -8.25 1.90 8.09
N LEU A 62 -7.73 0.77 7.61
CA LEU A 62 -7.13 -0.25 8.46
C LEU A 62 -5.88 0.23 9.22
N PRO A 63 -4.87 0.82 8.55
CA PRO A 63 -3.75 1.45 9.24
C PRO A 63 -4.08 2.84 9.83
N GLY A 64 -5.26 3.40 9.54
CA GLY A 64 -5.75 4.66 10.07
C GLY A 64 -5.39 5.91 9.26
N THR A 65 -4.55 5.82 8.24
CA THR A 65 -4.16 6.94 7.37
C THR A 65 -3.57 6.48 6.05
N LEU A 66 -3.85 7.21 4.97
CA LEU A 66 -3.19 7.06 3.65
C LEU A 66 -1.68 7.36 3.71
N GLY A 67 -1.25 8.14 4.71
CA GLY A 67 0.14 8.60 4.85
C GLY A 67 1.16 7.50 5.13
N VAL A 68 0.73 6.25 5.34
CA VAL A 68 1.61 5.09 5.58
C VAL A 68 1.55 4.03 4.47
N MET A 69 0.77 4.23 3.42
CA MET A 69 0.54 3.22 2.38
C MET A 69 1.40 3.48 1.14
N PRO A 70 2.37 2.63 0.84
CA PRO A 70 3.13 2.69 -0.41
C PRO A 70 2.35 2.07 -1.56
N SER A 71 2.74 2.40 -2.80
CA SER A 71 2.21 1.81 -4.01
C SER A 71 3.30 1.59 -5.05
N ALA A 72 3.08 0.62 -5.92
CA ALA A 72 3.93 0.35 -7.06
C ALA A 72 3.10 -0.03 -8.29
N SER A 73 3.54 0.44 -9.46
CA SER A 73 3.02 0.03 -10.76
C SER A 73 4.16 -0.64 -11.52
N HIS A 74 4.05 -1.96 -11.70
CA HIS A 74 5.08 -2.74 -12.35
C HIS A 74 4.85 -2.84 -13.86
N SER A 75 5.93 -2.73 -14.62
CA SER A 75 5.95 -2.99 -16.05
C SER A 75 6.39 -4.42 -16.31
N GLU A 76 5.83 -5.07 -17.33
CA GLU A 76 6.23 -6.42 -17.74
C GLU A 76 7.70 -6.50 -18.19
N SER A 77 8.23 -5.44 -18.81
CA SER A 77 9.57 -5.43 -19.41
C SER A 77 10.31 -4.10 -19.34
N GLY A 78 9.86 -3.19 -18.50
CA GLY A 78 10.40 -1.83 -18.39
C GLY A 78 10.57 -1.36 -16.95
N PRO A 79 10.85 -0.07 -16.74
CA PRO A 79 10.94 0.48 -15.40
C PRO A 79 9.59 0.45 -14.70
N SER A 80 9.62 0.24 -13.39
CA SER A 80 8.45 0.35 -12.52
C SER A 80 8.33 1.75 -11.94
N LEU A 81 7.11 2.15 -11.57
CA LEU A 81 6.82 3.40 -10.87
C LEU A 81 6.53 3.09 -9.40
N TYR A 82 7.10 3.86 -8.49
CA TYR A 82 6.89 3.75 -7.06
C TYR A 82 6.43 5.09 -6.51
N GLU A 83 5.29 5.13 -5.87
CA GLU A 83 4.68 6.36 -5.39
C GLU A 83 3.84 6.11 -4.13
N PRO A 84 3.55 7.14 -3.32
CA PRO A 84 2.54 7.03 -2.27
C PRO A 84 1.15 6.80 -2.88
N ILE A 85 0.28 6.08 -2.18
CA ILE A 85 -1.10 5.90 -2.61
C ILE A 85 -1.90 7.22 -2.60
N HIS A 86 -1.54 8.16 -1.71
CA HIS A 86 -2.24 9.43 -1.57
C HIS A 86 -1.93 10.43 -2.71
N GLY A 87 -2.85 11.33 -2.99
CA GLY A 87 -2.68 12.42 -3.95
C GLY A 87 -1.77 13.55 -3.46
N SER A 88 -1.77 14.66 -4.20
CA SER A 88 -0.87 15.81 -3.99
C SER A 88 -1.23 16.70 -2.80
N ALA A 89 -2.44 16.62 -2.26
CA ALA A 89 -2.93 17.39 -1.12
C ALA A 89 -2.56 18.90 -1.18
N PRO A 90 -3.01 19.65 -2.20
CA PRO A 90 -2.57 21.02 -2.46
C PRO A 90 -2.86 21.98 -1.30
N ASP A 91 -3.86 21.67 -0.49
CA ASP A 91 -4.28 22.43 0.70
C ASP A 91 -3.23 22.44 1.82
N ILE A 92 -2.36 21.43 1.88
CA ILE A 92 -1.26 21.34 2.85
C ILE A 92 0.13 21.51 2.23
N ALA A 93 0.21 21.73 0.93
CA ALA A 93 1.48 21.95 0.24
C ALA A 93 2.27 23.11 0.86
N GLY A 94 3.57 22.91 1.09
CA GLY A 94 4.45 23.91 1.69
C GLY A 94 4.32 24.08 3.21
N LYS A 95 3.32 23.47 3.87
CA LYS A 95 3.14 23.61 5.33
C LYS A 95 4.06 22.68 6.14
N GLY A 96 4.75 21.73 5.50
CA GLY A 96 5.67 20.81 6.16
C GLY A 96 5.03 19.85 7.15
N ILE A 97 3.73 19.54 6.97
CA ILE A 97 2.94 18.70 7.89
C ILE A 97 2.56 17.33 7.32
N ALA A 98 2.84 17.09 6.04
CA ALA A 98 2.56 15.81 5.40
C ALA A 98 3.37 14.68 6.03
N ASN A 99 2.75 13.51 6.16
CA ASN A 99 3.41 12.29 6.61
C ASN A 99 4.33 11.76 5.49
N PRO A 100 5.65 11.57 5.72
CA PRO A 100 6.58 11.12 4.69
C PRO A 100 6.67 9.59 4.59
N ILE A 101 6.01 8.84 5.47
CA ILE A 101 6.19 7.38 5.60
C ILE A 101 5.81 6.66 4.32
N SER A 102 4.70 7.01 3.69
CA SER A 102 4.25 6.37 2.45
C SER A 102 5.31 6.43 1.35
N MET A 103 5.92 7.62 1.14
CA MET A 103 7.03 7.78 0.19
C MET A 103 8.28 6.99 0.59
N ILE A 104 8.62 6.98 1.87
CA ILE A 104 9.79 6.23 2.40
C ILE A 104 9.58 4.72 2.18
N LEU A 105 8.38 4.21 2.43
CA LEU A 105 8.03 2.80 2.19
C LEU A 105 7.97 2.47 0.70
N SER A 106 7.57 3.42 -0.17
CA SER A 106 7.65 3.24 -1.63
C SER A 106 9.10 3.07 -2.10
N VAL A 107 10.07 3.75 -1.46
CA VAL A 107 11.49 3.51 -1.70
C VAL A 107 11.92 2.12 -1.24
N ALA A 108 11.43 1.64 -0.10
CA ALA A 108 11.70 0.27 0.36
C ALA A 108 11.17 -0.78 -0.64
N MET A 109 9.95 -0.60 -1.18
CA MET A 109 9.42 -1.44 -2.26
C MET A 109 10.32 -1.39 -3.49
N MET A 110 10.76 -0.20 -3.92
CA MET A 110 11.66 -0.05 -5.07
C MET A 110 12.98 -0.82 -4.88
N LEU A 111 13.58 -0.74 -3.70
CA LEU A 111 14.80 -1.48 -3.37
C LEU A 111 14.58 -2.99 -3.47
N ARG A 112 13.48 -3.48 -2.93
CA ARG A 112 13.14 -4.91 -2.94
C ARG A 112 12.82 -5.40 -4.35
N ASP A 113 11.89 -4.73 -5.03
CA ASP A 113 11.25 -5.28 -6.22
C ASP A 113 12.05 -4.99 -7.50
N SER A 114 12.67 -3.81 -7.62
CA SER A 114 13.45 -3.44 -8.82
C SER A 114 14.94 -3.74 -8.70
N PHE A 115 15.50 -3.65 -7.50
CA PHE A 115 16.96 -3.79 -7.31
C PHE A 115 17.37 -5.08 -6.59
N GLY A 116 16.43 -5.85 -6.02
CA GLY A 116 16.73 -7.06 -5.25
C GLY A 116 17.45 -6.78 -3.91
N GLU A 117 17.45 -5.52 -3.47
CA GLU A 117 18.11 -5.05 -2.24
C GLU A 117 17.18 -5.26 -1.03
N THR A 118 16.84 -6.51 -0.75
CA THR A 118 15.90 -6.89 0.32
C THR A 118 16.37 -6.39 1.69
N ALA A 119 17.66 -6.53 2.00
CA ALA A 119 18.21 -6.08 3.28
C ALA A 119 18.06 -4.56 3.48
N GLY A 120 18.25 -3.77 2.43
CA GLY A 120 18.03 -2.31 2.47
C GLY A 120 16.56 -1.95 2.67
N ALA A 121 15.65 -2.68 2.03
CA ALA A 121 14.22 -2.51 2.20
C ALA A 121 13.77 -2.81 3.64
N GLU A 122 14.18 -3.95 4.19
CA GLU A 122 13.88 -4.35 5.56
C GLU A 122 14.43 -3.37 6.60
N MET A 123 15.62 -2.81 6.35
CA MET A 123 16.22 -1.81 7.22
C MET A 123 15.36 -0.55 7.31
N ILE A 124 14.84 -0.06 6.17
CA ILE A 124 13.93 1.09 6.10
C ILE A 124 12.61 0.78 6.83
N GLU A 125 12.00 -0.37 6.55
CA GLU A 125 10.75 -0.80 7.19
C GLU A 125 10.90 -0.92 8.70
N HIS A 126 12.02 -1.47 9.16
CA HIS A 126 12.33 -1.58 10.59
C HIS A 126 12.51 -0.22 11.24
N ALA A 127 13.20 0.72 10.58
CA ALA A 127 13.39 2.08 11.07
C ALA A 127 12.06 2.84 11.19
N VAL A 128 11.15 2.68 10.22
CA VAL A 128 9.79 3.23 10.28
C VAL A 128 9.03 2.65 11.47
N ASN A 129 8.98 1.33 11.61
CA ASN A 129 8.27 0.66 12.70
C ASN A 129 8.82 1.07 14.07
N LYS A 130 10.14 1.15 14.21
CA LYS A 130 10.80 1.58 15.45
C LYS A 130 10.44 3.04 15.80
N THR A 131 10.41 3.93 14.80
CA THR A 131 10.03 5.33 15.00
C THR A 131 8.59 5.46 15.47
N LEU A 132 7.66 4.72 14.86
CA LEU A 132 6.26 4.67 15.28
C LEU A 132 6.11 4.11 16.72
N THR A 133 6.82 3.05 17.04
CA THR A 133 6.82 2.44 18.38
C THR A 133 7.37 3.38 19.46
N GLN A 134 8.29 4.27 19.09
CA GLN A 134 8.79 5.34 19.97
C GLN A 134 7.78 6.47 20.21
N GLY A 135 6.61 6.42 19.56
CA GLY A 135 5.55 7.43 19.69
C GLY A 135 5.83 8.72 18.90
N ILE A 136 6.78 8.70 17.96
CA ILE A 136 7.00 9.83 17.06
C ILE A 136 6.01 9.72 15.91
N LEU A 137 4.92 10.49 16.00
CA LEU A 137 3.76 10.40 15.13
C LEU A 137 3.46 11.75 14.49
N THR A 138 3.09 11.74 13.22
CA THR A 138 2.54 12.88 12.50
C THR A 138 1.09 13.14 12.88
N ARG A 139 0.50 14.26 12.41
CA ARG A 139 -0.85 14.67 12.78
C ARG A 139 -1.93 13.68 12.37
N ASP A 140 -1.80 13.08 11.21
CA ASP A 140 -2.70 12.06 10.69
C ASP A 140 -2.68 10.76 11.52
N LEU A 141 -1.58 10.51 12.23
CA LEU A 141 -1.43 9.43 13.21
C LEU A 141 -1.71 9.87 14.66
N GLY A 142 -2.27 11.07 14.85
CA GLY A 142 -2.61 11.60 16.18
C GLY A 142 -1.44 12.23 16.95
N GLY A 143 -0.29 12.45 16.30
CA GLY A 143 0.89 13.05 16.92
C GLY A 143 1.09 14.53 16.55
N LEU A 144 2.30 15.04 16.83
CA LEU A 144 2.66 16.45 16.62
C LEU A 144 3.89 16.61 15.72
N ALA A 145 4.54 15.51 15.29
CA ALA A 145 5.71 15.57 14.45
C ALA A 145 5.37 16.16 13.08
N ASN A 146 6.22 17.04 12.58
CA ASN A 146 6.16 17.53 11.22
C ASN A 146 6.94 16.61 10.27
N THR A 147 6.84 16.84 8.95
CA THR A 147 7.52 16.05 7.91
C THR A 147 9.01 15.88 8.19
N LYS A 148 9.71 16.98 8.52
CA LYS A 148 11.17 16.95 8.78
C LYS A 148 11.52 16.17 10.04
N GLN A 149 10.74 16.34 11.10
CA GLN A 149 10.96 15.64 12.37
C GLN A 149 10.76 14.12 12.20
N MET A 150 9.68 13.72 11.52
CA MET A 150 9.44 12.31 11.21
C MET A 150 10.58 11.71 10.38
N THR A 151 10.97 12.39 9.28
CA THR A 151 12.08 11.93 8.43
C THR A 151 13.39 11.81 9.21
N ALA A 152 13.74 12.80 10.03
CA ALA A 152 14.95 12.78 10.85
C ALA A 152 14.95 11.63 11.88
N ALA A 153 13.79 11.34 12.49
CA ALA A 153 13.64 10.24 13.42
C ALA A 153 13.80 8.87 12.74
N ILE A 154 13.26 8.69 11.53
CA ILE A 154 13.44 7.47 10.75
C ILE A 154 14.91 7.28 10.39
N ILE A 155 15.60 8.33 9.90
CA ILE A 155 17.02 8.28 9.59
C ILE A 155 17.87 7.92 10.81
N ALA A 156 17.52 8.42 11.98
CA ALA A 156 18.24 8.09 13.22
C ALA A 156 18.03 6.65 13.70
N ASN A 157 17.03 5.96 13.17
CA ASN A 157 16.72 4.57 13.48
C ASN A 157 17.21 3.57 12.43
N LEU A 158 17.75 4.05 11.27
CA LEU A 158 18.47 3.23 10.31
C LEU A 158 19.78 2.73 10.89
#